data_329989ee8f3875476323640041e64d2d
#
_entry.id   329989ee8f3875476323640041e64d2d
#
_cell.length_a   1.000
_cell.length_b   1.000
_cell.length_c   1.000
_cell.angle_alpha   90.00
_cell.angle_beta   90.00
_cell.angle_gamma   90.00
#
_symmetry.space_group_name_H-M   'P 1'
#
loop_
_entity.id
_entity.type
_entity.pdbx_description
1 polymer ?
#
loop_
_entity_poly.entity_id
_entity_poly.type
_entity_poly.pdbx_seq_one_letter_code
_entity_poly.pdbx_strand_id
1 'polypeptide(L)'
;MKYKWIYPEHVHATDVNRLVETLGVSHAVASLLVRRGYREPAVARKFINPSIDDLYSPFEFRDMDVAVNRILKAIEGDEPILIYGDYDADGVTAVALLYRIFKELGAKKVICYIPHRLKEGYGLSDKGVEFAFTHNVKLLITVDCGISAADQIKQLQDNGIDVIVTDHHLPPDELPPAYAIINPKLGYPYPYLSGCGVAWKLVDAIYRKLNRDRRTL
;
A
#
# COMPACT_ATOMS: atom_id res chain seq x y z
N MET A 1 -40.35 -11.23 -8.78
CA MET A 1 -39.74 -9.86 -8.80
C MET A 1 -39.67 -9.37 -10.24
N LYS A 2 -40.14 -8.16 -10.52
CA LYS A 2 -39.97 -7.54 -11.84
C LYS A 2 -38.77 -6.61 -11.77
N TYR A 3 -37.70 -6.92 -12.50
CA TYR A 3 -36.54 -6.05 -12.62
C TYR A 3 -36.78 -4.96 -13.64
N LYS A 4 -36.35 -3.71 -13.33
CA LYS A 4 -36.38 -2.58 -14.29
C LYS A 4 -34.94 -2.34 -14.74
N TRP A 5 -34.73 -2.40 -16.04
CA TRP A 5 -33.46 -2.01 -16.66
C TRP A 5 -33.31 -0.49 -16.62
N ILE A 6 -32.23 0.00 -16.05
CA ILE A 6 -31.86 1.40 -16.05
C ILE A 6 -30.69 1.57 -17.00
N TYR A 7 -30.90 2.27 -18.08
CA TYR A 7 -29.84 2.60 -19.03
C TYR A 7 -29.20 3.91 -18.58
N PRO A 8 -27.86 4.01 -18.57
CA PRO A 8 -27.19 5.27 -18.27
C PRO A 8 -27.47 6.29 -19.36
N GLU A 9 -27.39 7.57 -19.00
CA GLU A 9 -27.59 8.68 -19.96
C GLU A 9 -26.68 8.56 -21.20
N HIS A 10 -27.14 9.12 -22.31
CA HIS A 10 -26.35 9.13 -23.54
C HIS A 10 -25.12 10.01 -23.38
N VAL A 11 -23.99 9.51 -23.86
CA VAL A 11 -22.75 10.30 -23.94
C VAL A 11 -22.73 11.13 -25.20
N HIS A 12 -22.05 12.27 -25.21
CA HIS A 12 -21.88 13.10 -26.40
C HIS A 12 -21.14 12.34 -27.51
N ALA A 13 -21.77 12.21 -28.67
CA ALA A 13 -21.17 11.49 -29.80
C ALA A 13 -19.82 12.08 -30.24
N THR A 14 -19.66 13.41 -30.12
CA THR A 14 -18.39 14.10 -30.41
C THR A 14 -17.22 13.60 -29.58
N ASP A 15 -17.41 13.40 -28.25
CA ASP A 15 -16.36 12.89 -27.36
C ASP A 15 -16.02 11.44 -27.71
N VAL A 16 -17.06 10.63 -27.99
CA VAL A 16 -16.86 9.22 -28.35
C VAL A 16 -16.09 9.11 -29.66
N ASN A 17 -16.50 9.83 -30.71
CA ASN A 17 -15.86 9.81 -32.03
C ASN A 17 -14.39 10.27 -31.91
N ARG A 18 -14.12 11.34 -31.14
CA ARG A 18 -12.76 11.83 -30.90
C ARG A 18 -11.87 10.75 -30.28
N LEU A 19 -12.37 9.97 -29.32
CA LEU A 19 -11.59 8.87 -28.73
C LEU A 19 -11.40 7.70 -29.70
N VAL A 20 -12.43 7.35 -30.51
CA VAL A 20 -12.30 6.33 -31.56
C VAL A 20 -11.20 6.70 -32.54
N GLU A 21 -11.24 7.91 -33.09
CA GLU A 21 -10.28 8.40 -34.07
C GLU A 21 -8.86 8.52 -33.51
N THR A 22 -8.72 9.03 -32.27
CA THR A 22 -7.39 9.33 -31.68
C THR A 22 -6.72 8.12 -31.05
N LEU A 23 -7.49 7.18 -30.50
CA LEU A 23 -6.98 6.03 -29.75
C LEU A 23 -7.05 4.72 -30.54
N GLY A 24 -7.83 4.67 -31.62
CA GLY A 24 -8.06 3.43 -32.39
C GLY A 24 -8.89 2.38 -31.64
N VAL A 25 -9.66 2.80 -30.61
CA VAL A 25 -10.51 1.89 -29.84
C VAL A 25 -11.90 1.74 -30.47
N SER A 26 -12.61 0.67 -30.14
CA SER A 26 -13.98 0.49 -30.62
C SER A 26 -14.92 1.56 -30.03
N HIS A 27 -16.06 1.82 -30.74
CA HIS A 27 -17.08 2.76 -30.30
C HIS A 27 -17.64 2.41 -28.90
N ALA A 28 -17.75 1.12 -28.60
CA ALA A 28 -18.21 0.63 -27.29
C ALA A 28 -17.21 1.00 -26.17
N VAL A 29 -15.91 0.79 -26.41
CA VAL A 29 -14.83 1.14 -25.46
C VAL A 29 -14.76 2.65 -25.27
N ALA A 30 -14.81 3.44 -26.35
CA ALA A 30 -14.83 4.89 -26.30
C ALA A 30 -16.02 5.41 -25.47
N SER A 31 -17.22 4.85 -25.71
CA SER A 31 -18.43 5.20 -24.94
C SER A 31 -18.28 4.92 -23.45
N LEU A 32 -17.66 3.79 -23.07
CA LEU A 32 -17.40 3.45 -21.67
C LEU A 32 -16.38 4.40 -21.02
N LEU A 33 -15.34 4.78 -21.75
CA LEU A 33 -14.34 5.74 -21.28
C LEU A 33 -14.97 7.11 -21.01
N VAL A 34 -15.76 7.62 -21.98
CA VAL A 34 -16.46 8.91 -21.82
C VAL A 34 -17.41 8.88 -20.62
N ARG A 35 -18.18 7.79 -20.43
CA ARG A 35 -19.06 7.61 -19.27
C ARG A 35 -18.33 7.63 -17.94
N ARG A 36 -17.09 7.15 -17.90
CA ARG A 36 -16.21 7.16 -16.71
C ARG A 36 -15.44 8.47 -16.53
N GLY A 37 -15.71 9.48 -17.38
CA GLY A 37 -15.07 10.78 -17.28
C GLY A 37 -13.77 10.94 -18.07
N TYR A 38 -13.29 9.89 -18.74
CA TYR A 38 -12.09 9.93 -19.59
C TYR A 38 -12.42 10.50 -20.98
N ARG A 39 -12.71 11.81 -21.05
CA ARG A 39 -13.10 12.49 -22.30
C ARG A 39 -11.90 12.95 -23.12
N GLU A 40 -10.80 13.29 -22.45
CA GLU A 40 -9.58 13.75 -23.12
C GLU A 40 -8.71 12.57 -23.58
N PRO A 41 -8.30 12.53 -24.88
CA PRO A 41 -7.54 11.41 -25.43
C PRO A 41 -6.25 11.10 -24.67
N ALA A 42 -5.53 12.10 -24.18
CA ALA A 42 -4.30 11.91 -23.43
C ALA A 42 -4.56 11.18 -22.09
N VAL A 43 -5.63 11.55 -21.39
CA VAL A 43 -6.02 10.93 -20.11
C VAL A 43 -6.57 9.52 -20.35
N ALA A 44 -7.41 9.34 -21.37
CA ALA A 44 -7.93 8.04 -21.76
C ALA A 44 -6.82 7.08 -22.17
N ARG A 45 -5.80 7.55 -22.90
CA ARG A 45 -4.62 6.76 -23.30
C ARG A 45 -3.86 6.24 -22.08
N LYS A 46 -3.60 7.10 -21.10
CA LYS A 46 -2.94 6.68 -19.83
C LYS A 46 -3.75 5.65 -19.06
N PHE A 47 -5.08 5.74 -19.08
CA PHE A 47 -5.94 4.78 -18.42
C PHE A 47 -5.91 3.39 -19.09
N ILE A 48 -5.91 3.32 -20.42
CA ILE A 48 -5.92 2.03 -21.15
C ILE A 48 -4.52 1.44 -21.35
N ASN A 49 -3.47 2.27 -21.32
CA ASN A 49 -2.07 1.86 -21.44
C ASN A 49 -1.27 2.45 -20.28
N PRO A 50 -1.49 1.97 -19.04
CA PRO A 50 -0.80 2.50 -17.88
C PRO A 50 0.69 2.15 -17.91
N SER A 51 1.51 3.09 -17.47
CA SER A 51 2.95 2.88 -17.26
C SER A 51 3.29 3.01 -15.78
N ILE A 52 4.32 2.29 -15.34
CA ILE A 52 4.89 2.46 -14.00
C ILE A 52 5.38 3.89 -13.77
N ASP A 53 5.75 4.60 -14.85
CA ASP A 53 6.22 5.98 -14.81
C ASP A 53 5.08 7.00 -14.64
N ASP A 54 3.80 6.59 -14.84
CA ASP A 54 2.62 7.40 -14.58
C ASP A 54 2.18 7.36 -13.10
N LEU A 55 2.79 6.52 -12.28
CA LEU A 55 2.45 6.41 -10.86
C LEU A 55 2.97 7.62 -10.08
N TYR A 56 2.15 8.14 -9.18
CA TYR A 56 2.56 9.18 -8.24
C TYR A 56 3.80 8.76 -7.44
N SER A 57 4.64 9.73 -7.10
CA SER A 57 5.84 9.47 -6.33
C SER A 57 5.52 8.86 -4.96
N PRO A 58 6.25 7.83 -4.50
CA PRO A 58 6.06 7.31 -3.15
C PRO A 58 6.44 8.34 -2.07
N PHE A 59 7.28 9.32 -2.39
CA PHE A 59 7.69 10.38 -1.47
C PHE A 59 6.63 11.46 -1.27
N GLU A 60 5.46 11.34 -1.91
CA GLU A 60 4.30 12.16 -1.59
C GLU A 60 3.54 11.66 -0.34
N PHE A 61 3.85 10.47 0.19
CA PHE A 61 3.46 10.10 1.55
C PHE A 61 4.32 10.87 2.58
N ARG A 62 3.66 11.49 3.55
CA ARG A 62 4.30 12.36 4.54
C ARG A 62 5.51 11.75 5.24
N ASP A 63 5.39 10.50 5.68
CA ASP A 63 6.40 9.84 6.51
C ASP A 63 7.29 8.84 5.72
N MET A 64 7.21 8.84 4.39
CA MET A 64 7.92 7.86 3.56
C MET A 64 9.44 7.90 3.73
N ASP A 65 10.05 9.08 3.73
CA ASP A 65 11.50 9.22 3.92
C ASP A 65 11.95 8.71 5.29
N VAL A 66 11.17 9.00 6.33
CA VAL A 66 11.42 8.54 7.70
C VAL A 66 11.37 7.01 7.77
N ALA A 67 10.32 6.41 7.19
CA ALA A 67 10.13 4.96 7.13
C ALA A 67 11.28 4.27 6.39
N VAL A 68 11.63 4.75 5.20
CA VAL A 68 12.71 4.20 4.37
C VAL A 68 14.06 4.26 5.10
N ASN A 69 14.40 5.41 5.68
CA ASN A 69 15.66 5.57 6.41
C ASN A 69 15.74 4.61 7.62
N ARG A 70 14.62 4.44 8.35
CA ARG A 70 14.57 3.52 9.50
C ARG A 70 14.74 2.06 9.08
N ILE A 71 14.11 1.66 7.97
CA ILE A 71 14.24 0.31 7.42
C ILE A 71 15.68 0.04 6.98
N LEU A 72 16.27 0.95 6.20
CA LEU A 72 17.66 0.79 5.73
C LEU A 72 18.65 0.70 6.91
N LYS A 73 18.47 1.54 7.94
CA LYS A 73 19.25 1.45 9.17
C LYS A 73 19.12 0.08 9.86
N ALA A 74 17.90 -0.48 9.91
CA ALA A 74 17.68 -1.79 10.50
C ALA A 74 18.39 -2.91 9.72
N ILE A 75 18.34 -2.83 8.38
CA ILE A 75 19.01 -3.82 7.51
C ILE A 75 20.54 -3.74 7.67
N GLU A 76 21.10 -2.53 7.63
CA GLU A 76 22.54 -2.29 7.80
C GLU A 76 23.03 -2.71 9.20
N GLY A 77 22.23 -2.50 10.22
CA GLY A 77 22.54 -2.84 11.61
C GLY A 77 22.26 -4.30 11.99
N ASP A 78 21.83 -5.16 11.05
CA ASP A 78 21.38 -6.53 11.33
C ASP A 78 20.33 -6.60 12.47
N GLU A 79 19.47 -5.58 12.58
CA GLU A 79 18.41 -5.54 13.58
C GLU A 79 17.32 -6.58 13.25
N PRO A 80 16.70 -7.24 14.26
CA PRO A 80 15.53 -8.08 14.04
C PRO A 80 14.33 -7.27 13.57
N ILE A 81 13.83 -7.59 12.36
CA ILE A 81 12.67 -6.95 11.73
C ILE A 81 11.50 -7.93 11.73
N LEU A 82 10.33 -7.49 12.20
CA LEU A 82 9.08 -8.21 12.11
C LEU A 82 8.18 -7.56 11.07
N ILE A 83 7.75 -8.32 10.07
CA ILE A 83 6.68 -7.93 9.15
C ILE A 83 5.40 -8.58 9.68
N TYR A 84 4.46 -7.75 10.11
CA TYR A 84 3.17 -8.18 10.63
C TYR A 84 2.07 -7.84 9.63
N GLY A 85 1.38 -8.84 9.08
CA GLY A 85 0.36 -8.64 8.06
C GLY A 85 -1.03 -9.10 8.49
N ASP A 86 -2.04 -8.75 7.70
CA ASP A 86 -3.36 -9.33 7.81
C ASP A 86 -3.40 -10.74 7.16
N TYR A 87 -4.43 -11.50 7.46
CA TYR A 87 -4.63 -12.90 7.05
C TYR A 87 -5.30 -13.06 5.69
N ASP A 88 -5.74 -11.99 5.04
CA ASP A 88 -6.38 -12.04 3.73
C ASP A 88 -5.35 -11.98 2.58
N ALA A 89 -5.83 -12.00 1.34
CA ALA A 89 -4.95 -12.00 0.18
C ALA A 89 -4.11 -10.71 0.05
N ASP A 90 -4.65 -9.57 0.45
CA ASP A 90 -3.95 -8.29 0.39
C ASP A 90 -2.81 -8.25 1.43
N GLY A 91 -3.11 -8.61 2.68
CA GLY A 91 -2.12 -8.69 3.75
C GLY A 91 -1.03 -9.74 3.49
N VAL A 92 -1.41 -10.97 3.10
CA VAL A 92 -0.43 -12.04 2.83
C VAL A 92 0.50 -11.69 1.67
N THR A 93 -0.02 -11.10 0.58
CA THR A 93 0.81 -10.68 -0.55
C THR A 93 1.74 -9.51 -0.19
N ALA A 94 1.27 -8.57 0.64
CA ALA A 94 2.10 -7.49 1.16
C ALA A 94 3.25 -8.00 2.05
N VAL A 95 2.98 -8.96 2.95
CA VAL A 95 4.03 -9.64 3.76
C VAL A 95 5.06 -10.31 2.86
N ALA A 96 4.60 -11.10 1.88
CA ALA A 96 5.48 -11.82 0.97
C ALA A 96 6.38 -10.87 0.16
N LEU A 97 5.82 -9.75 -0.31
CA LEU A 97 6.55 -8.70 -1.02
C LEU A 97 7.68 -8.12 -0.16
N LEU A 98 7.36 -7.62 1.04
CA LEU A 98 8.37 -7.01 1.91
C LEU A 98 9.43 -8.03 2.35
N TYR A 99 9.01 -9.25 2.72
CA TYR A 99 9.94 -10.32 3.10
C TYR A 99 10.96 -10.60 2.00
N ARG A 100 10.47 -10.82 0.76
CA ARG A 100 11.33 -11.07 -0.40
C ARG A 100 12.32 -9.94 -0.62
N ILE A 101 11.85 -8.70 -0.62
CA ILE A 101 12.69 -7.53 -0.86
C ILE A 101 13.72 -7.32 0.24
N PHE A 102 13.34 -7.46 1.51
CA PHE A 102 14.29 -7.31 2.62
C PHE A 102 15.37 -8.39 2.60
N LYS A 103 15.00 -9.64 2.23
CA LYS A 103 16.01 -10.70 2.01
C LYS A 103 16.94 -10.38 0.84
N GLU A 104 16.43 -9.84 -0.25
CA GLU A 104 17.24 -9.38 -1.40
C GLU A 104 18.18 -8.24 -1.03
N LEU A 105 17.74 -7.33 -0.14
CA LEU A 105 18.55 -6.24 0.40
C LEU A 105 19.58 -6.69 1.44
N GLY A 106 19.63 -7.97 1.78
CA GLY A 106 20.61 -8.54 2.70
C GLY A 106 20.18 -8.57 4.17
N ALA A 107 18.92 -8.29 4.48
CA ALA A 107 18.42 -8.41 5.86
C ALA A 107 18.51 -9.86 6.34
N LYS A 108 19.28 -10.11 7.41
CA LYS A 108 19.50 -11.45 7.94
C LYS A 108 18.38 -11.92 8.88
N LYS A 109 17.87 -10.99 9.70
CA LYS A 109 16.92 -11.27 10.78
C LYS A 109 15.54 -10.71 10.45
N VAL A 110 14.89 -11.27 9.43
CA VAL A 110 13.51 -10.92 9.06
C VAL A 110 12.60 -12.09 9.37
N ILE A 111 11.58 -11.82 10.16
CA ILE A 111 10.52 -12.77 10.52
C ILE A 111 9.16 -12.20 10.12
N CYS A 112 8.19 -13.08 9.91
CA CYS A 112 6.83 -12.69 9.54
C CYS A 112 5.84 -13.23 10.57
N TYR A 113 4.77 -12.48 10.79
CA TYR A 113 3.64 -12.92 11.59
C TYR A 113 2.33 -12.59 10.86
N ILE A 114 1.47 -13.59 10.77
CA ILE A 114 0.11 -13.43 10.25
C ILE A 114 -0.84 -13.95 11.33
N PRO A 115 -1.76 -13.11 11.85
CA PRO A 115 -2.64 -13.50 12.93
C PRO A 115 -3.63 -14.57 12.49
N HIS A 116 -4.01 -15.44 13.39
CA HIS A 116 -5.00 -16.46 13.12
C HIS A 116 -6.41 -15.85 13.17
N ARG A 117 -7.09 -15.77 12.02
CA ARG A 117 -8.38 -15.11 11.82
C ARG A 117 -9.42 -15.39 12.93
N LEU A 118 -9.58 -16.65 13.34
CA LEU A 118 -10.61 -17.06 14.31
C LEU A 118 -10.19 -16.91 15.77
N LYS A 119 -8.88 -16.79 16.06
CA LYS A 119 -8.36 -16.78 17.44
C LYS A 119 -7.87 -15.40 17.87
N GLU A 120 -7.44 -14.58 16.92
CA GLU A 120 -6.81 -13.29 17.19
C GLU A 120 -7.60 -12.12 16.59
N GLY A 121 -8.38 -12.39 15.54
CA GLY A 121 -9.17 -11.35 14.86
C GLY A 121 -8.32 -10.54 13.88
N TYR A 122 -8.84 -9.36 13.53
CA TYR A 122 -8.20 -8.43 12.61
C TYR A 122 -7.31 -7.44 13.37
N GLY A 123 -6.24 -7.00 12.72
CA GLY A 123 -5.33 -5.95 13.21
C GLY A 123 -4.17 -6.50 14.04
N LEU A 124 -3.38 -5.58 14.61
CA LEU A 124 -2.24 -5.93 15.45
C LEU A 124 -2.74 -6.47 16.79
N SER A 125 -2.58 -7.78 17.00
CA SER A 125 -3.05 -8.49 18.20
C SER A 125 -2.06 -8.40 19.36
N ASP A 126 -2.55 -8.60 20.59
CA ASP A 126 -1.69 -8.69 21.78
C ASP A 126 -0.69 -9.86 21.67
N LYS A 127 -1.08 -10.95 20.99
CA LYS A 127 -0.15 -12.05 20.68
C LYS A 127 0.96 -11.64 19.73
N GLY A 128 0.63 -10.78 18.76
CA GLY A 128 1.63 -10.19 17.85
C GLY A 128 2.62 -9.31 18.60
N VAL A 129 2.16 -8.57 19.60
CA VAL A 129 3.02 -7.78 20.50
C VAL A 129 3.90 -8.69 21.33
N GLU A 130 3.35 -9.73 21.96
CA GLU A 130 4.12 -10.73 22.73
C GLU A 130 5.16 -11.44 21.85
N PHE A 131 4.80 -11.78 20.62
CA PHE A 131 5.70 -12.37 19.65
C PHE A 131 6.87 -11.43 19.32
N ALA A 132 6.63 -10.14 19.16
CA ALA A 132 7.68 -9.15 18.91
C ALA A 132 8.67 -9.07 20.08
N PHE A 133 8.20 -9.09 21.33
CA PHE A 133 9.06 -9.10 22.52
C PHE A 133 9.89 -10.39 22.62
N THR A 134 9.25 -11.55 22.44
CA THR A 134 9.90 -12.86 22.53
C THR A 134 11.04 -13.01 21.52
N HIS A 135 10.91 -12.38 20.34
CA HIS A 135 11.90 -12.43 19.27
C HIS A 135 12.89 -11.26 19.27
N ASN A 136 12.89 -10.44 20.34
CA ASN A 136 13.76 -9.27 20.48
C ASN A 136 13.73 -8.32 19.27
N VAL A 137 12.55 -8.14 18.67
CA VAL A 137 12.32 -7.26 17.51
C VAL A 137 12.77 -5.84 17.83
N LYS A 138 13.35 -5.15 16.85
CA LYS A 138 13.74 -3.73 16.94
C LYS A 138 12.92 -2.85 16.01
N LEU A 139 12.42 -3.42 14.93
CA LEU A 139 11.54 -2.75 13.98
C LEU A 139 10.36 -3.67 13.63
N LEU A 140 9.15 -3.21 13.88
CA LEU A 140 7.92 -3.87 13.45
C LEU A 140 7.32 -3.05 12.30
N ILE A 141 6.95 -3.71 11.21
CA ILE A 141 6.27 -3.09 10.08
C ILE A 141 4.94 -3.79 9.92
N THR A 142 3.85 -3.06 10.14
CA THR A 142 2.52 -3.60 9.82
C THR A 142 2.24 -3.41 8.34
N VAL A 143 1.56 -4.38 7.73
CA VAL A 143 1.08 -4.30 6.35
C VAL A 143 -0.40 -4.65 6.32
N ASP A 144 -1.19 -3.80 5.65
CA ASP A 144 -2.64 -3.96 5.50
C ASP A 144 -3.42 -3.94 6.83
N CYS A 145 -2.83 -3.38 7.86
CA CYS A 145 -3.41 -3.21 9.19
C CYS A 145 -2.60 -2.23 10.03
N GLY A 146 -3.08 -1.93 11.24
CA GLY A 146 -2.33 -1.21 12.25
C GLY A 146 -2.75 0.24 12.45
N ILE A 147 -3.46 0.87 11.53
CA ILE A 147 -3.85 2.28 11.67
C ILE A 147 -4.75 2.54 12.90
N SER A 148 -5.45 1.52 13.38
CA SER A 148 -6.35 1.61 14.54
C SER A 148 -5.77 0.95 15.81
N ALA A 149 -4.50 0.50 15.80
CA ALA A 149 -3.89 -0.26 16.89
C ALA A 149 -3.05 0.64 17.84
N ALA A 150 -3.65 1.75 18.32
CA ALA A 150 -2.94 2.76 19.10
C ALA A 150 -2.29 2.20 20.38
N ASP A 151 -3.02 1.36 21.13
CA ASP A 151 -2.53 0.80 22.40
C ASP A 151 -1.36 -0.17 22.19
N GLN A 152 -1.48 -1.07 21.22
CA GLN A 152 -0.43 -2.04 20.88
C GLN A 152 0.82 -1.35 20.36
N ILE A 153 0.66 -0.34 19.51
CA ILE A 153 1.77 0.44 18.96
C ILE A 153 2.44 1.23 20.08
N LYS A 154 1.66 1.85 20.96
CA LYS A 154 2.23 2.54 22.14
C LYS A 154 3.04 1.61 23.01
N GLN A 155 2.51 0.41 23.30
CA GLN A 155 3.20 -0.59 24.10
C GLN A 155 4.54 -1.01 23.48
N LEU A 156 4.58 -1.20 22.17
CA LEU A 156 5.81 -1.55 21.44
C LEU A 156 6.83 -0.41 21.48
N GLN A 157 6.40 0.82 21.18
CA GLN A 157 7.25 2.02 21.17
C GLN A 157 7.83 2.31 22.56
N ASP A 158 7.02 2.24 23.63
CA ASP A 158 7.45 2.45 25.01
C ASP A 158 8.51 1.41 25.46
N ASN A 159 8.59 0.26 24.79
CA ASN A 159 9.57 -0.80 25.03
C ASN A 159 10.72 -0.84 24.00
N GLY A 160 10.89 0.23 23.23
CA GLY A 160 12.03 0.40 22.32
C GLY A 160 11.96 -0.42 21.04
N ILE A 161 10.74 -0.75 20.57
CA ILE A 161 10.47 -1.33 19.27
C ILE A 161 9.84 -0.25 18.38
N ASP A 162 10.56 0.21 17.37
CA ASP A 162 10.00 1.16 16.42
C ASP A 162 8.92 0.50 15.56
N VAL A 163 7.79 1.20 15.35
CA VAL A 163 6.66 0.68 14.55
C VAL A 163 6.44 1.55 13.33
N ILE A 164 6.49 0.96 12.15
CA ILE A 164 6.07 1.58 10.89
C ILE A 164 4.72 0.98 10.49
N VAL A 165 3.71 1.81 10.37
CA VAL A 165 2.38 1.39 9.90
C VAL A 165 2.31 1.60 8.39
N THR A 166 2.03 0.51 7.63
CA THR A 166 1.61 0.60 6.24
C THR A 166 0.19 0.04 6.10
N ASP A 167 -0.76 0.92 5.84
CA ASP A 167 -2.17 0.58 5.88
C ASP A 167 -2.96 1.41 4.87
N HIS A 168 -4.15 0.96 4.48
CA HIS A 168 -5.05 1.69 3.58
C HIS A 168 -6.46 1.87 4.15
N HIS A 169 -6.71 1.36 5.36
CA HIS A 169 -7.98 1.52 6.06
C HIS A 169 -8.20 2.99 6.48
N LEU A 170 -9.44 3.33 6.82
CA LEU A 170 -9.79 4.67 7.28
C LEU A 170 -9.04 4.97 8.58
N PRO A 171 -8.27 6.07 8.63
CA PRO A 171 -7.62 6.46 9.87
C PRO A 171 -8.67 6.89 10.90
N PRO A 172 -8.43 6.62 12.20
CA PRO A 172 -9.20 7.21 13.29
C PRO A 172 -8.90 8.72 13.40
N ASP A 173 -9.71 9.44 14.20
CA ASP A 173 -9.51 10.87 14.48
C ASP A 173 -8.13 11.12 15.13
N GLU A 174 -7.70 10.24 16.02
CA GLU A 174 -6.39 10.25 16.65
C GLU A 174 -5.52 9.10 16.13
N LEU A 175 -4.42 9.46 15.45
CA LEU A 175 -3.51 8.50 14.85
C LEU A 175 -2.71 7.74 15.91
N PRO A 176 -2.35 6.46 15.66
CA PRO A 176 -1.49 5.71 16.58
C PRO A 176 -0.09 6.36 16.69
N PRO A 177 0.56 6.26 17.86
CA PRO A 177 1.88 6.86 18.10
C PRO A 177 3.01 6.04 17.44
N ALA A 178 2.89 5.79 16.15
CA ALA A 178 3.88 5.04 15.38
C ALA A 178 5.11 5.89 15.03
N TYR A 179 6.24 5.25 14.78
CA TYR A 179 7.46 5.89 14.29
C TYR A 179 7.25 6.56 12.92
N ALA A 180 6.47 5.91 12.04
CA ALA A 180 6.05 6.43 10.75
C ALA A 180 4.72 5.80 10.33
N ILE A 181 3.88 6.55 9.59
CA ILE A 181 2.59 6.08 9.08
C ILE A 181 2.50 6.32 7.57
N ILE A 182 2.40 5.24 6.83
CA ILE A 182 2.21 5.25 5.38
C ILE A 182 0.76 4.81 5.09
N ASN A 183 -0.12 5.80 4.91
CA ASN A 183 -1.52 5.55 4.60
C ASN A 183 -1.99 6.54 3.52
N PRO A 184 -2.54 6.08 2.39
CA PRO A 184 -2.89 6.94 1.26
C PRO A 184 -4.04 7.91 1.57
N LYS A 185 -4.84 7.65 2.60
CA LYS A 185 -5.92 8.54 3.04
C LYS A 185 -5.43 9.73 3.86
N LEU A 186 -4.14 9.79 4.19
CA LEU A 186 -3.50 10.90 4.88
C LEU A 186 -2.86 11.92 3.92
N GLY A 187 -3.48 12.16 2.77
CA GLY A 187 -3.07 13.23 1.84
C GLY A 187 -2.27 12.76 0.62
N TYR A 188 -2.13 11.45 0.39
CA TYR A 188 -1.52 10.96 -0.84
C TYR A 188 -2.48 11.19 -2.04
N PRO A 189 -1.98 11.57 -3.25
CA PRO A 189 -2.84 11.94 -4.37
C PRO A 189 -3.81 10.86 -4.87
N TYR A 190 -3.52 9.58 -4.59
CA TYR A 190 -4.39 8.46 -4.93
C TYR A 190 -4.77 7.66 -3.67
N PRO A 191 -5.94 7.93 -3.05
CA PRO A 191 -6.32 7.36 -1.76
C PRO A 191 -6.85 5.91 -1.83
N TYR A 192 -6.90 5.30 -3.03
CA TYR A 192 -7.54 4.01 -3.29
C TYR A 192 -6.54 2.85 -3.47
N LEU A 193 -5.31 3.00 -2.99
CA LEU A 193 -4.36 1.89 -2.96
C LEU A 193 -4.88 0.78 -2.04
N SER A 194 -4.63 -0.48 -2.40
CA SER A 194 -4.78 -1.63 -1.53
C SER A 194 -3.62 -1.71 -0.52
N GLY A 195 -3.72 -2.56 0.51
CA GLY A 195 -2.64 -2.77 1.46
C GLY A 195 -1.34 -3.21 0.78
N CYS A 196 -1.41 -4.16 -0.16
CA CYS A 196 -0.26 -4.56 -0.98
C CYS A 196 0.25 -3.41 -1.86
N GLY A 197 -0.64 -2.57 -2.38
CA GLY A 197 -0.28 -1.36 -3.14
C GLY A 197 0.50 -0.35 -2.30
N VAL A 198 0.17 -0.18 -1.02
CA VAL A 198 0.91 0.65 -0.07
C VAL A 198 2.29 0.05 0.22
N ALA A 199 2.36 -1.26 0.48
CA ALA A 199 3.62 -1.98 0.66
C ALA A 199 4.52 -1.87 -0.59
N TRP A 200 3.94 -1.96 -1.79
CA TRP A 200 4.67 -1.76 -3.04
C TRP A 200 5.24 -0.33 -3.15
N LYS A 201 4.48 0.69 -2.73
CA LYS A 201 4.97 2.08 -2.69
C LYS A 201 6.16 2.25 -1.74
N LEU A 202 6.15 1.56 -0.60
CA LEU A 202 7.31 1.54 0.31
C LEU A 202 8.54 0.91 -0.37
N VAL A 203 8.35 -0.19 -1.09
CA VAL A 203 9.44 -0.83 -1.86
C VAL A 203 9.93 0.08 -3.00
N ASP A 204 9.03 0.73 -3.75
CA ASP A 204 9.39 1.72 -4.79
C ASP A 204 10.26 2.85 -4.20
N ALA A 205 9.91 3.34 -3.00
CA ALA A 205 10.70 4.35 -2.30
C ALA A 205 12.10 3.86 -1.92
N ILE A 206 12.20 2.64 -1.36
CA ILE A 206 13.48 2.01 -1.02
C ILE A 206 14.36 1.86 -2.27
N TYR A 207 13.80 1.36 -3.38
CA TYR A 207 14.55 1.18 -4.63
C TYR A 207 15.05 2.51 -5.20
N ARG A 208 14.21 3.55 -5.18
CA ARG A 208 14.61 4.90 -5.60
C ARG A 208 15.74 5.46 -4.72
N LYS A 209 15.65 5.26 -3.40
CA LYS A 209 16.68 5.72 -2.45
C LYS A 209 18.01 5.02 -2.71
N LEU A 210 17.99 3.75 -3.11
CA LEU A 210 19.17 2.94 -3.41
C LEU A 210 19.61 3.02 -4.89
N ASN A 211 18.96 3.85 -5.71
CA ASN A 211 19.19 3.97 -7.16
C ASN A 211 19.07 2.61 -7.90
N ARG A 212 18.14 1.74 -7.46
CA ARG A 212 17.83 0.47 -8.12
C ARG A 212 16.73 0.63 -9.17
N ASP A 213 16.73 -0.23 -10.19
CA ASP A 213 15.66 -0.22 -11.21
C ASP A 213 14.37 -0.83 -10.64
N ARG A 214 13.35 0.01 -10.46
CA ARG A 214 12.03 -0.38 -9.98
C ARG A 214 11.20 -1.23 -10.94
N ARG A 215 11.63 -1.36 -12.21
CA ARG A 215 10.95 -2.23 -13.19
C ARG A 215 11.19 -3.71 -12.92
N THR A 216 12.07 -4.03 -11.99
CA THR A 216 12.34 -5.40 -11.54
C THR A 216 11.44 -5.87 -10.37
N LEU A 217 10.57 -4.98 -9.88
CA LEU A 217 9.64 -5.22 -8.76
C LEU A 217 8.42 -6.05 -9.13
#